data_57c5af8db06e3128390244a95b958283
#
_entry.id   57c5af8db06e3128390244a95b958283
#
_cell.length_a   1.000
_cell.length_b   1.000
_cell.length_c   1.000
_cell.angle_alpha   90.00
_cell.angle_beta   90.00
_cell.angle_gamma   90.00
#
_symmetry.space_group_name_H-M   'P 1'
#
loop_
_entity.id
_entity.type
_entity.pdbx_description
1 polymer ?
#
loop_
_entity_poly.entity_id
_entity_poly.type
_entity_poly.pdbx_seq_one_letter_code
_entity_poly.pdbx_strand_id
1 'polypeptide(L)'
;QQCILQVMEPICEAKFSENSNGFRPNRSAETAIAQCMRLIQVQHLYHVVDLDIKGFFDNISHTKLIRQIWALGIRDKKLLCIIKEMLKAPVVLPNGEKTYPTRGTPQGGILSPLLANIVLNELDWWIASQWEQMPTKTKFKTRSNAQGTEIKSHAYRALRRSRLKEMHAVRYADDFKIFCATHEDAVRAYKATELWLKDRLGLEISPDKSKVVNLKRQYSDFLGFKLKVRKKGKKYVVRSHMSDKAYKKAHEKVSEEVKKLAHSSDDNAQFMQLQKYNSVVAGLHEYYCISTEVSHDFSRLAFSINKQLRNRLKGDLSKKGQLRNGFIKEKYGASRQMRFLHGRP
;
A
#
# COMPACT_ATOMS: atom_id res chain seq x y z
N GLN A 1 8.41 22.29 -7.25
CA GLN A 1 7.36 21.28 -6.96
C GLN A 1 7.01 21.31 -5.47
N GLN A 2 7.99 21.34 -4.55
CA GLN A 2 7.73 21.30 -3.11
C GLN A 2 6.83 22.45 -2.64
N CYS A 3 7.07 23.68 -3.08
CA CYS A 3 6.23 24.83 -2.71
C CYS A 3 4.78 24.65 -3.19
N ILE A 4 4.61 24.10 -4.40
CA ILE A 4 3.28 23.81 -4.95
C ILE A 4 2.59 22.72 -4.14
N LEU A 5 3.31 21.66 -3.77
CA LEU A 5 2.81 20.58 -2.93
C LEU A 5 2.30 21.12 -1.59
N GLN A 6 3.10 21.92 -0.88
CA GLN A 6 2.73 22.49 0.42
C GLN A 6 1.45 23.33 0.39
N VAL A 7 1.18 24.03 -0.73
CA VAL A 7 -0.03 24.83 -0.89
C VAL A 7 -1.23 23.98 -1.31
N MET A 8 -1.02 23.03 -2.22
CA MET A 8 -2.12 22.22 -2.78
C MET A 8 -2.57 21.09 -1.85
N GLU A 9 -1.63 20.47 -1.13
CA GLU A 9 -1.91 19.27 -0.31
C GLU A 9 -3.04 19.48 0.69
N PRO A 10 -3.06 20.52 1.55
CA PRO A 10 -4.15 20.70 2.52
C PRO A 10 -5.51 20.94 1.85
N ILE A 11 -5.54 21.60 0.69
CA ILE A 11 -6.77 21.83 -0.07
C ILE A 11 -7.31 20.51 -0.63
N CYS A 12 -6.42 19.68 -1.18
CA CYS A 12 -6.75 18.38 -1.75
C CYS A 12 -7.16 17.38 -0.67
N GLU A 13 -6.41 17.32 0.46
CA GLU A 13 -6.69 16.43 1.58
C GLU A 13 -8.13 16.60 2.12
N ALA A 14 -8.64 17.83 2.20
CA ALA A 14 -10.01 18.11 2.61
C ALA A 14 -11.08 17.56 1.65
N LYS A 15 -10.68 17.13 0.43
CA LYS A 15 -11.57 16.60 -0.62
C LYS A 15 -11.37 15.13 -0.94
N PHE A 16 -10.29 14.54 -0.44
CA PHE A 16 -10.00 13.14 -0.71
C PHE A 16 -10.90 12.20 0.09
N SER A 17 -11.28 11.08 -0.54
CA SER A 17 -12.03 10.02 0.10
C SER A 17 -11.23 9.37 1.24
N GLU A 18 -11.91 8.95 2.30
CA GLU A 18 -11.31 8.18 3.40
C GLU A 18 -10.81 6.79 2.95
N ASN A 19 -11.28 6.29 1.82
CA ASN A 19 -10.89 5.00 1.26
C ASN A 19 -9.54 5.03 0.53
N SER A 20 -8.97 6.24 0.32
CA SER A 20 -7.64 6.46 -0.26
C SER A 20 -6.58 6.59 0.82
N ASN A 21 -5.52 5.77 0.77
CA ASN A 21 -4.49 5.71 1.81
C ASN A 21 -3.06 6.00 1.30
N GLY A 22 -2.79 5.85 -0.01
CA GLY A 22 -1.45 6.03 -0.56
C GLY A 22 -1.05 7.48 -0.70
N PHE A 23 0.22 7.81 -0.36
CA PHE A 23 0.82 9.13 -0.53
C PHE A 23 0.05 10.28 0.15
N ARG A 24 -0.53 10.02 1.29
CA ARG A 24 -1.31 11.00 2.06
C ARG A 24 -0.71 11.18 3.45
N PRO A 25 -0.77 12.40 4.02
CA PRO A 25 -0.40 12.63 5.42
C PRO A 25 -1.24 11.74 6.36
N ASN A 26 -0.61 11.21 7.40
CA ASN A 26 -1.27 10.38 8.42
C ASN A 26 -1.99 9.13 7.89
N ARG A 27 -1.67 8.68 6.68
CA ARG A 27 -2.14 7.44 6.07
C ARG A 27 -0.95 6.57 5.67
N SER A 28 -1.12 5.26 5.75
CA SER A 28 -0.03 4.30 5.51
C SER A 28 -0.55 3.01 4.87
N ALA A 29 0.36 2.13 4.48
CA ALA A 29 0.02 0.77 4.08
C ALA A 29 -0.71 0.02 5.22
N GLU A 30 -0.30 0.26 6.47
CA GLU A 30 -0.95 -0.29 7.65
C GLU A 30 -2.42 0.12 7.73
N THR A 31 -2.73 1.40 7.54
CA THR A 31 -4.12 1.90 7.52
C THR A 31 -4.95 1.20 6.45
N ALA A 32 -4.40 1.02 5.24
CA ALA A 32 -5.08 0.33 4.15
C ALA A 32 -5.34 -1.15 4.47
N ILE A 33 -4.36 -1.86 5.02
CA ILE A 33 -4.49 -3.26 5.44
C ILE A 33 -5.51 -3.39 6.58
N ALA A 34 -5.48 -2.50 7.57
CA ALA A 34 -6.44 -2.49 8.67
C ALA A 34 -7.89 -2.26 8.16
N GLN A 35 -8.09 -1.39 7.17
CA GLN A 35 -9.38 -1.21 6.50
C GLN A 35 -9.83 -2.50 5.81
N CYS A 36 -8.94 -3.17 5.05
CA CYS A 36 -9.25 -4.47 4.44
C CYS A 36 -9.65 -5.51 5.48
N MET A 37 -8.88 -5.64 6.56
CA MET A 37 -9.17 -6.59 7.64
C MET A 37 -10.52 -6.29 8.30
N ARG A 38 -10.86 -5.03 8.51
CA ARG A 38 -12.15 -4.61 9.06
C ARG A 38 -13.31 -5.00 8.14
N LEU A 39 -13.20 -4.77 6.83
CA LEU A 39 -14.22 -5.15 5.84
C LEU A 39 -14.42 -6.68 5.82
N ILE A 40 -13.36 -7.46 5.91
CA ILE A 40 -13.40 -8.91 5.95
C ILE A 40 -13.95 -9.43 7.27
N GLN A 41 -13.44 -8.95 8.41
CA GLN A 41 -13.73 -9.53 9.74
C GLN A 41 -15.05 -9.04 10.32
N VAL A 42 -15.38 -7.75 10.13
CA VAL A 42 -16.56 -7.13 10.76
C VAL A 42 -17.75 -7.10 9.81
N GLN A 43 -17.52 -6.81 8.53
CA GLN A 43 -18.60 -6.71 7.54
C GLN A 43 -18.82 -8.00 6.76
N HIS A 44 -17.94 -9.00 6.92
CA HIS A 44 -18.04 -10.32 6.30
C HIS A 44 -18.04 -10.30 4.76
N LEU A 45 -17.33 -9.35 4.17
CA LEU A 45 -17.19 -9.21 2.72
C LEU A 45 -16.01 -10.09 2.25
N TYR A 46 -16.31 -11.20 1.61
CA TYR A 46 -15.32 -12.20 1.24
C TYR A 46 -15.03 -12.28 -0.26
N HIS A 47 -15.74 -11.52 -1.07
CA HIS A 47 -15.53 -11.42 -2.50
C HIS A 47 -14.83 -10.12 -2.81
N VAL A 48 -13.62 -10.21 -3.37
CA VAL A 48 -12.75 -9.07 -3.57
C VAL A 48 -12.42 -8.94 -5.04
N VAL A 49 -12.54 -7.74 -5.56
CA VAL A 49 -12.02 -7.38 -6.88
C VAL A 49 -10.64 -6.78 -6.67
N ASP A 50 -9.62 -7.46 -7.17
CA ASP A 50 -8.26 -6.94 -7.26
C ASP A 50 -8.13 -6.22 -8.60
N LEU A 51 -7.77 -4.94 -8.60
CA LEU A 51 -7.65 -4.13 -9.81
C LEU A 51 -6.28 -3.44 -9.85
N ASP A 52 -5.62 -3.56 -11.00
CA ASP A 52 -4.35 -2.93 -11.33
C ASP A 52 -4.54 -2.10 -12.60
N ILE A 53 -4.20 -0.81 -12.53
CA ILE A 53 -4.32 0.09 -13.68
C ILE A 53 -3.03 -0.01 -14.51
N LYS A 54 -3.16 -0.28 -15.80
CA LYS A 54 -2.03 -0.44 -16.71
C LYS A 54 -1.26 0.87 -16.90
N GLY A 55 0.00 0.90 -16.43
CA GLY A 55 0.88 2.06 -16.62
C GLY A 55 0.25 3.36 -16.12
N PHE A 56 -0.36 3.37 -14.95
CA PHE A 56 -1.18 4.48 -14.46
C PHE A 56 -0.50 5.83 -14.58
N PHE A 57 0.71 5.97 -14.02
CA PHE A 57 1.45 7.24 -14.02
C PHE A 57 1.78 7.75 -15.41
N ASP A 58 1.98 6.85 -16.37
CA ASP A 58 2.35 7.19 -17.76
C ASP A 58 1.13 7.53 -18.62
N ASN A 59 -0.08 7.14 -18.19
CA ASN A 59 -1.32 7.31 -18.97
C ASN A 59 -2.25 8.41 -18.47
N ILE A 60 -1.88 9.16 -17.45
CA ILE A 60 -2.69 10.26 -16.91
C ILE A 60 -2.85 11.36 -17.99
N SER A 61 -4.09 11.68 -18.34
CA SER A 61 -4.40 12.76 -19.27
C SER A 61 -4.17 14.12 -18.61
N HIS A 62 -3.24 14.92 -19.14
CA HIS A 62 -2.96 16.28 -18.64
C HIS A 62 -4.21 17.18 -18.64
N THR A 63 -5.02 17.12 -19.71
CA THR A 63 -6.24 17.93 -19.82
C THR A 63 -7.27 17.56 -18.76
N LYS A 64 -7.48 16.25 -18.51
CA LYS A 64 -8.41 15.79 -17.47
C LYS A 64 -7.91 16.18 -16.08
N LEU A 65 -6.64 15.97 -15.81
CA LEU A 65 -6.01 16.33 -14.53
C LEU A 65 -6.17 17.82 -14.21
N ILE A 66 -5.90 18.73 -15.15
CA ILE A 66 -6.08 20.17 -14.94
C ILE A 66 -7.55 20.52 -14.65
N ARG A 67 -8.50 19.89 -15.34
CA ARG A 67 -9.94 20.06 -15.06
C ARG A 67 -10.31 19.56 -13.67
N GLN A 68 -9.74 18.44 -13.22
CA GLN A 68 -9.98 17.88 -11.88
C GLN A 68 -9.40 18.79 -10.79
N ILE A 69 -8.20 19.35 -10.98
CA ILE A 69 -7.61 20.35 -10.07
C ILE A 69 -8.54 21.57 -9.95
N TRP A 70 -9.05 22.07 -11.08
CA TRP A 70 -10.01 23.16 -11.11
C TRP A 70 -11.31 22.82 -10.33
N ALA A 71 -11.83 21.61 -10.53
CA ALA A 71 -13.05 21.13 -9.88
C ALA A 71 -12.88 20.98 -8.37
N LEU A 72 -11.68 20.66 -7.88
CA LEU A 72 -11.34 20.63 -6.45
C LEU A 72 -11.32 22.02 -5.79
N GLY A 73 -11.42 23.11 -6.60
CA GLY A 73 -11.44 24.47 -6.11
C GLY A 73 -10.14 25.26 -6.31
N ILE A 74 -9.10 24.65 -6.85
CA ILE A 74 -7.81 25.31 -7.17
C ILE A 74 -7.95 25.98 -8.54
N ARG A 75 -8.31 27.29 -8.54
CA ARG A 75 -8.68 28.03 -9.74
C ARG A 75 -7.69 29.12 -10.15
N ASP A 76 -6.52 29.17 -9.51
CA ASP A 76 -5.45 30.09 -9.91
C ASP A 76 -4.90 29.68 -11.29
N LYS A 77 -5.14 30.54 -12.30
CA LYS A 77 -4.73 30.28 -13.68
C LYS A 77 -3.21 30.22 -13.84
N LYS A 78 -2.45 31.03 -13.07
CA LYS A 78 -0.98 31.03 -13.12
C LYS A 78 -0.43 29.72 -12.60
N LEU A 79 -0.94 29.24 -11.45
CA LEU A 79 -0.58 27.94 -10.87
C LEU A 79 -0.89 26.79 -11.83
N LEU A 80 -2.08 26.78 -12.44
CA LEU A 80 -2.47 25.76 -13.41
C LEU A 80 -1.58 25.76 -14.67
N CYS A 81 -1.16 26.94 -15.14
CA CYS A 81 -0.19 27.04 -16.22
C CYS A 81 1.17 26.45 -15.82
N ILE A 82 1.66 26.76 -14.62
CA ILE A 82 2.93 26.20 -14.12
C ILE A 82 2.83 24.66 -14.04
N ILE A 83 1.76 24.11 -13.47
CA ILE A 83 1.56 22.65 -13.40
C ILE A 83 1.54 22.05 -14.82
N LYS A 84 0.85 22.68 -15.78
CA LYS A 84 0.78 22.22 -17.15
C LYS A 84 2.16 22.19 -17.83
N GLU A 85 2.97 23.22 -17.64
CA GLU A 85 4.35 23.27 -18.15
C GLU A 85 5.25 22.21 -17.49
N MET A 86 5.07 21.99 -16.18
CA MET A 86 5.78 20.90 -15.48
C MET A 86 5.43 19.52 -16.02
N LEU A 87 4.16 19.27 -16.35
CA LEU A 87 3.72 18.01 -16.93
C LEU A 87 4.25 17.77 -18.35
N LYS A 88 4.53 18.84 -19.09
CA LYS A 88 5.08 18.81 -20.45
C LYS A 88 6.61 18.89 -20.50
N ALA A 89 7.26 19.08 -19.36
CA ALA A 89 8.70 19.20 -19.30
C ALA A 89 9.38 17.98 -19.94
N PRO A 90 10.44 18.19 -20.75
CA PRO A 90 11.10 17.10 -21.43
C PRO A 90 11.77 16.13 -20.45
N VAL A 91 11.63 14.85 -20.73
CA VAL A 91 12.35 13.78 -20.03
C VAL A 91 13.60 13.46 -20.83
N VAL A 92 14.77 13.58 -20.19
CA VAL A 92 16.05 13.20 -20.78
C VAL A 92 16.29 11.71 -20.51
N LEU A 93 16.35 10.92 -21.57
CA LEU A 93 16.64 9.49 -21.49
C LEU A 93 18.14 9.24 -21.22
N PRO A 94 18.54 8.06 -20.75
CA PRO A 94 19.94 7.73 -20.50
C PRO A 94 20.87 7.86 -21.72
N ASN A 95 20.30 7.78 -22.93
CA ASN A 95 21.01 8.01 -24.20
C ASN A 95 21.15 9.51 -24.56
N GLY A 96 20.68 10.45 -23.71
CA GLY A 96 20.71 11.88 -23.95
C GLY A 96 19.54 12.43 -24.80
N GLU A 97 18.69 11.58 -25.32
CA GLU A 97 17.53 11.94 -26.11
C GLU A 97 16.45 12.59 -25.24
N LYS A 98 15.79 13.65 -25.78
CA LYS A 98 14.71 14.37 -25.10
C LYS A 98 13.35 13.92 -25.62
N THR A 99 12.51 13.39 -24.73
CA THR A 99 11.14 13.04 -25.03
C THR A 99 10.19 14.03 -24.38
N TYR A 100 9.21 14.53 -25.14
CA TYR A 100 8.18 15.47 -24.66
C TYR A 100 6.89 14.70 -24.35
N PRO A 101 6.52 14.53 -23.06
CA PRO A 101 5.36 13.75 -22.70
C PRO A 101 4.06 14.49 -23.06
N THR A 102 3.14 13.80 -23.72
CA THR A 102 1.78 14.28 -24.00
C THR A 102 0.77 13.80 -22.95
N ARG A 103 1.16 12.80 -22.15
CA ARG A 103 0.41 12.17 -21.05
C ARG A 103 1.37 11.82 -19.94
N GLY A 104 0.81 11.49 -18.81
CA GLY A 104 1.54 10.99 -17.65
C GLY A 104 2.02 12.08 -16.71
N THR A 105 2.54 11.63 -15.57
CA THR A 105 3.22 12.48 -14.59
C THR A 105 4.65 12.01 -14.44
N PRO A 106 5.64 12.93 -14.24
CA PRO A 106 7.03 12.56 -14.12
C PRO A 106 7.25 11.54 -12.98
N GLN A 107 7.80 10.36 -13.31
CA GLN A 107 8.15 9.38 -12.28
C GLN A 107 9.27 9.93 -11.39
N GLY A 108 9.11 9.84 -10.07
CA GLY A 108 10.03 10.44 -9.10
C GLY A 108 9.82 11.94 -8.85
N GLY A 109 8.87 12.58 -9.53
CA GLY A 109 8.48 13.96 -9.24
C GLY A 109 7.78 14.10 -7.88
N ILE A 110 8.18 15.08 -7.07
CA ILE A 110 7.62 15.31 -5.72
C ILE A 110 6.11 15.55 -5.75
N LEU A 111 5.59 16.19 -6.80
CA LEU A 111 4.17 16.50 -6.96
C LEU A 111 3.36 15.34 -7.54
N SER A 112 4.01 14.39 -8.22
CA SER A 112 3.35 13.30 -8.95
C SER A 112 2.41 12.44 -8.10
N PRO A 113 2.74 12.08 -6.83
CA PRO A 113 1.84 11.34 -5.96
C PRO A 113 0.53 12.08 -5.63
N LEU A 114 0.60 13.39 -5.39
CA LEU A 114 -0.58 14.23 -5.16
C LEU A 114 -1.46 14.29 -6.41
N LEU A 115 -0.85 14.52 -7.59
CA LEU A 115 -1.56 14.55 -8.86
C LEU A 115 -2.24 13.22 -9.19
N ALA A 116 -1.58 12.09 -8.90
CA ALA A 116 -2.14 10.75 -9.02
C ALA A 116 -3.38 10.56 -8.13
N ASN A 117 -3.32 11.02 -6.89
CA ASN A 117 -4.45 10.97 -5.97
C ASN A 117 -5.62 11.87 -6.45
N ILE A 118 -5.33 13.04 -7.03
CA ILE A 118 -6.37 13.92 -7.62
C ILE A 118 -7.11 13.18 -8.73
N VAL A 119 -6.39 12.50 -9.63
CA VAL A 119 -6.99 11.76 -10.75
C VAL A 119 -7.93 10.65 -10.24
N LEU A 120 -7.50 9.87 -9.28
CA LEU A 120 -8.26 8.73 -8.79
C LEU A 120 -9.30 9.09 -7.71
N ASN A 121 -9.27 10.31 -7.18
CA ASN A 121 -10.29 10.76 -6.22
C ASN A 121 -11.71 10.71 -6.80
N GLU A 122 -11.86 10.97 -8.09
CA GLU A 122 -13.15 10.86 -8.78
C GLU A 122 -13.66 9.40 -8.80
N LEU A 123 -12.75 8.42 -8.97
CA LEU A 123 -13.06 7.00 -8.86
C LEU A 123 -13.50 6.62 -7.44
N ASP A 124 -12.76 7.09 -6.42
CA ASP A 124 -13.07 6.80 -5.02
C ASP A 124 -14.48 7.26 -4.67
N TRP A 125 -14.84 8.49 -5.04
CA TRP A 125 -16.17 9.04 -4.80
C TRP A 125 -17.25 8.36 -5.64
N TRP A 126 -16.94 7.98 -6.88
CA TRP A 126 -17.88 7.22 -7.70
C TRP A 126 -18.20 5.86 -7.07
N ILE A 127 -17.19 5.10 -6.62
CA ILE A 127 -17.44 3.82 -5.94
C ILE A 127 -18.25 4.03 -4.66
N ALA A 128 -17.90 5.01 -3.85
CA ALA A 128 -18.63 5.31 -2.61
C ALA A 128 -20.09 5.71 -2.89
N SER A 129 -20.36 6.41 -3.99
CA SER A 129 -21.72 6.80 -4.39
C SER A 129 -22.61 5.62 -4.77
N GLN A 130 -22.02 4.47 -5.16
CA GLN A 130 -22.81 3.30 -5.58
C GLN A 130 -23.50 2.62 -4.38
N TRP A 131 -22.94 2.77 -3.16
CA TRP A 131 -23.53 2.16 -1.97
C TRP A 131 -23.31 2.98 -0.68
N GLU A 132 -22.09 3.31 -0.31
CA GLU A 132 -21.77 3.91 1.01
C GLU A 132 -22.46 5.25 1.26
N GLN A 133 -22.68 6.03 0.20
CA GLN A 133 -23.29 7.36 0.24
C GLN A 133 -24.74 7.39 -0.22
N MET A 134 -25.32 6.22 -0.53
CA MET A 134 -26.73 6.17 -0.95
C MET A 134 -27.64 6.67 0.18
N PRO A 135 -28.58 7.57 -0.12
CA PRO A 135 -29.51 8.06 0.87
C PRO A 135 -30.47 6.95 1.34
N THR A 136 -30.72 6.89 2.63
CA THR A 136 -31.72 5.99 3.20
C THR A 136 -33.07 6.71 3.34
N LYS A 137 -34.20 5.97 3.27
CA LYS A 137 -35.54 6.55 3.48
C LYS A 137 -35.64 7.28 4.80
N THR A 138 -35.07 6.74 5.86
CA THR A 138 -35.03 7.33 7.20
C THR A 138 -33.69 8.00 7.42
N LYS A 139 -33.68 9.26 7.81
CA LYS A 139 -32.46 9.96 8.26
C LYS A 139 -32.05 9.43 9.63
N PHE A 140 -30.93 8.72 9.70
CA PHE A 140 -30.37 8.28 10.98
C PHE A 140 -29.55 9.40 11.60
N LYS A 141 -29.61 9.53 12.93
CA LYS A 141 -28.73 10.47 13.65
C LYS A 141 -27.28 10.03 13.45
N THR A 142 -26.46 10.94 12.97
CA THR A 142 -25.02 10.74 12.89
C THR A 142 -24.45 10.66 14.30
N ARG A 143 -23.69 9.61 14.57
CA ARG A 143 -22.89 9.44 15.80
C ARG A 143 -21.44 9.34 15.40
N SER A 144 -20.57 9.94 16.17
CA SER A 144 -19.13 9.81 16.00
C SER A 144 -18.56 8.95 17.14
N ASN A 145 -17.50 8.19 16.84
CA ASN A 145 -16.70 7.53 17.86
C ASN A 145 -15.79 8.54 18.58
N ALA A 146 -15.01 8.08 19.57
CA ALA A 146 -14.07 8.93 20.30
C ALA A 146 -13.00 9.60 19.41
N GLN A 147 -12.73 9.01 18.22
CA GLN A 147 -11.78 9.51 17.22
C GLN A 147 -12.45 10.43 16.16
N GLY A 148 -13.72 10.82 16.35
CA GLY A 148 -14.44 11.69 15.42
C GLY A 148 -14.99 11.02 14.15
N THR A 149 -14.76 9.69 13.96
CA THR A 149 -15.25 8.95 12.78
C THR A 149 -16.77 8.71 12.87
N GLU A 150 -17.49 9.02 11.79
CA GLU A 150 -18.93 8.78 11.71
C GLU A 150 -19.31 7.29 11.76
N ILE A 151 -20.25 6.95 12.65
CA ILE A 151 -20.79 5.60 12.78
C ILE A 151 -22.02 5.46 11.88
N LYS A 152 -21.85 4.79 10.74
CA LYS A 152 -22.89 4.56 9.72
C LYS A 152 -23.63 3.22 9.86
N SER A 153 -23.50 2.51 10.98
CA SER A 153 -24.01 1.13 11.17
C SER A 153 -25.52 0.99 10.92
N HIS A 154 -26.32 1.96 11.33
CA HIS A 154 -27.77 1.95 11.10
C HIS A 154 -28.13 2.18 9.63
N ALA A 155 -27.47 3.15 8.99
CA ALA A 155 -27.64 3.41 7.55
C ALA A 155 -27.24 2.18 6.72
N TYR A 156 -26.08 1.59 7.00
CA TYR A 156 -25.62 0.37 6.33
C TYR A 156 -26.53 -0.82 6.54
N ARG A 157 -27.14 -0.98 7.72
CA ARG A 157 -28.16 -2.02 7.96
C ARG A 157 -29.40 -1.78 7.10
N ALA A 158 -29.84 -0.54 6.92
CA ALA A 158 -30.97 -0.21 6.05
C ALA A 158 -30.62 -0.45 4.58
N LEU A 159 -29.45 -0.07 4.12
CA LEU A 159 -28.98 -0.28 2.75
C LEU A 159 -28.87 -1.77 2.41
N ARG A 160 -28.39 -2.61 3.33
CA ARG A 160 -28.33 -4.09 3.15
C ARG A 160 -29.70 -4.73 2.97
N ARG A 161 -30.77 -4.12 3.46
CA ARG A 161 -32.16 -4.58 3.25
C ARG A 161 -32.74 -4.13 1.92
N SER A 162 -32.04 -3.25 1.20
CA SER A 162 -32.44 -2.78 -0.13
C SER A 162 -31.94 -3.72 -1.24
N ARG A 163 -32.27 -3.38 -2.49
CA ARG A 163 -31.73 -4.08 -3.68
C ARG A 163 -30.33 -3.60 -4.10
N LEU A 164 -29.77 -2.62 -3.40
CA LEU A 164 -28.44 -2.09 -3.68
C LEU A 164 -27.36 -3.15 -3.39
N LYS A 165 -26.28 -3.09 -4.16
CA LYS A 165 -25.16 -4.03 -4.06
C LYS A 165 -24.11 -3.44 -3.13
N GLU A 166 -23.89 -4.10 -1.97
CA GLU A 166 -22.89 -3.67 -1.00
C GLU A 166 -21.49 -3.75 -1.60
N MET A 167 -20.81 -2.62 -1.67
CA MET A 167 -19.44 -2.54 -2.14
C MET A 167 -18.66 -1.45 -1.41
N HIS A 168 -17.41 -1.75 -1.07
CA HIS A 168 -16.50 -0.84 -0.39
C HIS A 168 -15.13 -0.89 -1.07
N ALA A 169 -14.51 0.26 -1.28
CA ALA A 169 -13.16 0.33 -1.82
C ALA A 169 -12.12 0.54 -0.73
N VAL A 170 -10.91 0.03 -0.96
CA VAL A 170 -9.69 0.41 -0.25
C VAL A 170 -8.61 0.61 -1.29
N ARG A 171 -8.05 1.82 -1.36
CA ARG A 171 -7.06 2.20 -2.36
C ARG A 171 -5.75 2.65 -1.71
N TYR A 172 -4.65 2.23 -2.32
CA TYR A 172 -3.32 2.73 -2.02
C TYR A 172 -2.60 3.09 -3.33
N ALA A 173 -2.50 4.36 -3.66
CA ALA A 173 -2.06 4.84 -4.96
C ALA A 173 -2.93 4.29 -6.11
N ASP A 174 -2.33 3.55 -7.03
CA ASP A 174 -2.96 2.86 -8.16
C ASP A 174 -3.42 1.43 -7.88
N ASP A 175 -2.97 0.85 -6.75
CA ASP A 175 -3.40 -0.48 -6.29
C ASP A 175 -4.67 -0.35 -5.44
N PHE A 176 -5.76 -0.97 -5.84
CA PHE A 176 -7.01 -0.89 -5.11
C PHE A 176 -7.84 -2.18 -5.15
N LYS A 177 -8.66 -2.31 -4.11
CA LYS A 177 -9.54 -3.44 -3.90
C LYS A 177 -10.97 -2.99 -3.71
N ILE A 178 -11.92 -3.75 -4.29
CA ILE A 178 -13.34 -3.54 -4.02
C ILE A 178 -13.87 -4.80 -3.34
N PHE A 179 -14.43 -4.63 -2.15
CA PHE A 179 -15.02 -5.69 -1.33
C PHE A 179 -16.52 -5.76 -1.56
N CYS A 180 -17.04 -6.95 -1.88
CA CYS A 180 -18.45 -7.19 -2.17
C CYS A 180 -19.01 -8.36 -1.34
N ALA A 181 -20.34 -8.37 -1.16
CA ALA A 181 -21.04 -9.40 -0.41
C ALA A 181 -21.09 -10.74 -1.18
N THR A 182 -21.35 -10.70 -2.50
CA THR A 182 -21.48 -11.89 -3.35
C THR A 182 -20.48 -11.90 -4.50
N HIS A 183 -20.26 -13.07 -5.09
CA HIS A 183 -19.40 -13.20 -6.26
C HIS A 183 -19.96 -12.45 -7.47
N GLU A 184 -21.27 -12.52 -7.67
CA GLU A 184 -21.93 -11.82 -8.78
C GLU A 184 -21.78 -10.31 -8.67
N ASP A 185 -21.93 -9.76 -7.47
CA ASP A 185 -21.74 -8.34 -7.23
C ASP A 185 -20.28 -7.92 -7.49
N ALA A 186 -19.30 -8.76 -7.12
CA ALA A 186 -17.91 -8.52 -7.41
C ALA A 186 -17.61 -8.53 -8.91
N VAL A 187 -18.19 -9.46 -9.67
CA VAL A 187 -18.06 -9.49 -11.14
C VAL A 187 -18.68 -8.25 -11.79
N ARG A 188 -19.86 -7.82 -11.30
CA ARG A 188 -20.50 -6.59 -11.79
C ARG A 188 -19.68 -5.35 -11.44
N ALA A 189 -19.17 -5.26 -10.22
CA ALA A 189 -18.29 -4.16 -9.79
C ALA A 189 -17.01 -4.10 -10.63
N TYR A 190 -16.40 -5.25 -10.94
CA TYR A 190 -15.23 -5.33 -11.83
C TYR A 190 -15.53 -4.69 -13.19
N LYS A 191 -16.58 -5.17 -13.87
CA LYS A 191 -16.98 -4.67 -15.21
C LYS A 191 -17.36 -3.19 -15.19
N ALA A 192 -18.12 -2.77 -14.19
CA ALA A 192 -18.53 -1.37 -14.05
C ALA A 192 -17.32 -0.43 -13.83
N THR A 193 -16.36 -0.86 -13.01
CA THR A 193 -15.14 -0.07 -12.75
C THR A 193 -14.22 -0.02 -13.97
N GLU A 194 -14.09 -1.13 -14.70
CA GLU A 194 -13.34 -1.19 -15.97
C GLU A 194 -13.89 -0.21 -17.00
N LEU A 195 -15.21 -0.23 -17.24
CA LEU A 195 -15.88 0.68 -18.16
C LEU A 195 -15.74 2.14 -17.70
N TRP A 196 -15.95 2.39 -16.41
CA TRP A 196 -15.84 3.74 -15.85
C TRP A 196 -14.42 4.32 -16.02
N LEU A 197 -13.37 3.53 -15.72
CA LEU A 197 -11.98 3.95 -15.91
C LEU A 197 -11.68 4.29 -17.36
N LYS A 198 -12.15 3.46 -18.30
CA LYS A 198 -11.97 3.66 -19.74
C LYS A 198 -12.70 4.91 -20.22
N ASP A 199 -13.98 5.02 -19.92
CA ASP A 199 -14.82 6.11 -20.46
C ASP A 199 -14.54 7.43 -19.76
N ARG A 200 -14.37 7.42 -18.44
CA ARG A 200 -14.22 8.66 -17.66
C ARG A 200 -12.77 9.14 -17.61
N LEU A 201 -11.81 8.27 -17.36
CA LEU A 201 -10.40 8.64 -17.22
C LEU A 201 -9.55 8.32 -18.47
N GLY A 202 -10.02 7.46 -19.37
CA GLY A 202 -9.23 6.96 -20.49
C GLY A 202 -8.10 6.05 -20.05
N LEU A 203 -8.30 5.34 -18.93
CA LEU A 203 -7.36 4.41 -18.34
C LEU A 203 -7.83 2.97 -18.57
N GLU A 204 -6.88 2.07 -18.77
CA GLU A 204 -7.14 0.65 -18.96
C GLU A 204 -6.68 -0.13 -17.73
N ILE A 205 -7.40 -1.19 -17.39
CA ILE A 205 -6.95 -2.15 -16.38
C ILE A 205 -5.97 -3.15 -16.99
N SER A 206 -5.13 -3.76 -16.14
CA SER A 206 -4.23 -4.85 -16.51
C SER A 206 -4.98 -6.18 -16.34
N PRO A 207 -5.43 -6.87 -17.43
CA PRO A 207 -6.23 -8.09 -17.32
C PRO A 207 -5.49 -9.22 -16.59
N ASP A 208 -4.16 -9.32 -16.80
CA ASP A 208 -3.33 -10.36 -16.21
C ASP A 208 -3.20 -10.24 -14.68
N LYS A 209 -3.36 -9.03 -14.15
CA LYS A 209 -3.23 -8.74 -12.72
C LYS A 209 -4.56 -8.50 -12.04
N SER A 210 -5.60 -8.17 -12.80
CA SER A 210 -6.93 -7.86 -12.27
C SER A 210 -7.80 -9.12 -12.24
N LYS A 211 -8.43 -9.38 -11.09
CA LYS A 211 -9.23 -10.61 -10.89
C LYS A 211 -10.26 -10.46 -9.79
N VAL A 212 -11.29 -11.32 -9.85
CA VAL A 212 -12.25 -11.49 -8.75
C VAL A 212 -11.81 -12.68 -7.88
N VAL A 213 -11.61 -12.45 -6.59
CA VAL A 213 -11.10 -13.45 -5.64
C VAL A 213 -12.14 -13.75 -4.57
N ASN A 214 -12.35 -15.03 -4.28
CA ASN A 214 -13.09 -15.46 -3.10
C ASN A 214 -12.11 -15.80 -1.98
N LEU A 215 -12.05 -14.96 -0.94
CA LEU A 215 -11.13 -15.10 0.19
C LEU A 215 -11.33 -16.37 1.01
N LYS A 216 -12.47 -17.08 0.86
CA LYS A 216 -12.65 -18.40 1.48
C LYS A 216 -11.86 -19.50 0.77
N ARG A 217 -11.50 -19.28 -0.50
CA ARG A 217 -10.80 -20.26 -1.34
C ARG A 217 -9.36 -19.87 -1.64
N GLN A 218 -9.10 -18.60 -1.97
CA GLN A 218 -7.83 -18.10 -2.47
C GLN A 218 -7.32 -16.92 -1.65
N TYR A 219 -6.03 -16.66 -1.72
CA TYR A 219 -5.42 -15.44 -1.22
C TYR A 219 -5.60 -14.30 -2.22
N SER A 220 -5.76 -13.08 -1.69
CA SER A 220 -5.68 -11.83 -2.41
C SER A 220 -4.48 -11.05 -1.90
N ASP A 221 -3.58 -10.65 -2.79
CA ASP A 221 -2.35 -9.93 -2.46
C ASP A 221 -2.61 -8.43 -2.43
N PHE A 222 -2.09 -7.72 -1.43
CA PHE A 222 -2.17 -6.27 -1.32
C PHE A 222 -0.99 -5.73 -0.51
N LEU A 223 -0.24 -4.78 -1.06
CA LEU A 223 0.85 -4.09 -0.39
C LEU A 223 1.87 -5.03 0.28
N GLY A 224 2.22 -6.12 -0.38
CA GLY A 224 3.15 -7.10 0.16
C GLY A 224 2.56 -8.08 1.18
N PHE A 225 1.27 -7.98 1.48
CA PHE A 225 0.51 -8.94 2.29
C PHE A 225 -0.38 -9.80 1.40
N LYS A 226 -0.68 -11.01 1.84
CA LYS A 226 -1.71 -11.87 1.27
C LYS A 226 -2.81 -12.14 2.30
N LEU A 227 -4.06 -11.89 1.91
CA LEU A 227 -5.23 -11.95 2.76
C LEU A 227 -6.11 -13.14 2.40
N LYS A 228 -6.57 -13.88 3.38
CA LYS A 228 -7.53 -15.00 3.23
C LYS A 228 -8.35 -15.13 4.49
N VAL A 229 -9.50 -15.81 4.43
CA VAL A 229 -10.25 -16.18 5.64
C VAL A 229 -10.15 -17.69 5.89
N ARG A 230 -10.07 -18.03 7.17
CA ARG A 230 -10.12 -19.42 7.65
C ARG A 230 -11.32 -19.62 8.57
N LYS A 231 -12.00 -20.75 8.43
CA LYS A 231 -13.09 -21.13 9.33
C LYS A 231 -12.52 -21.46 10.71
N LYS A 232 -13.05 -20.81 11.76
CA LYS A 232 -12.74 -21.10 13.17
C LYS A 232 -14.08 -21.28 13.91
N GLY A 233 -14.46 -22.52 14.17
CA GLY A 233 -15.79 -22.86 14.67
C GLY A 233 -16.88 -22.41 13.68
N LYS A 234 -17.84 -21.62 14.16
CA LYS A 234 -18.96 -21.11 13.34
C LYS A 234 -18.63 -19.81 12.56
N LYS A 235 -17.45 -19.21 12.75
CA LYS A 235 -17.07 -17.93 12.16
C LYS A 235 -15.90 -18.07 11.19
N TYR A 236 -15.77 -17.12 10.27
CA TYR A 236 -14.57 -16.93 9.46
C TYR A 236 -13.70 -15.85 10.09
N VAL A 237 -12.40 -16.11 10.17
CA VAL A 237 -11.39 -15.21 10.73
C VAL A 237 -10.40 -14.86 9.63
N VAL A 238 -10.06 -13.58 9.52
CA VAL A 238 -9.04 -13.12 8.57
C VAL A 238 -7.67 -13.65 8.97
N ARG A 239 -6.90 -14.10 7.99
CA ARG A 239 -5.51 -14.49 8.09
C ARG A 239 -4.71 -13.68 7.08
N SER A 240 -3.67 -13.03 7.56
CA SER A 240 -2.73 -12.28 6.73
C SER A 240 -1.32 -12.80 6.93
N HIS A 241 -0.62 -12.95 5.82
CA HIS A 241 0.78 -13.37 5.73
C HIS A 241 1.54 -12.36 4.89
N MET A 242 2.86 -12.42 4.91
CA MET A 242 3.66 -11.85 3.84
C MET A 242 3.26 -12.50 2.51
N SER A 243 3.12 -11.73 1.44
CA SER A 243 2.93 -12.30 0.10
C SER A 243 4.17 -13.11 -0.32
N ASP A 244 4.00 -14.10 -1.18
CA ASP A 244 5.12 -14.96 -1.58
C ASP A 244 6.23 -14.18 -2.27
N LYS A 245 5.86 -13.18 -3.07
CA LYS A 245 6.80 -12.25 -3.71
C LYS A 245 7.54 -11.39 -2.69
N ALA A 246 6.85 -10.89 -1.67
CA ALA A 246 7.44 -10.08 -0.61
C ALA A 246 8.37 -10.92 0.28
N TYR A 247 7.98 -12.14 0.63
CA TYR A 247 8.81 -13.09 1.38
C TYR A 247 10.12 -13.37 0.64
N LYS A 248 10.05 -13.67 -0.68
CA LYS A 248 11.23 -13.92 -1.50
C LYS A 248 12.17 -12.71 -1.51
N LYS A 249 11.64 -11.51 -1.77
CA LYS A 249 12.42 -10.25 -1.74
C LYS A 249 13.06 -9.99 -0.37
N ALA A 250 12.33 -10.21 0.72
CA ALA A 250 12.86 -10.05 2.08
C ALA A 250 14.00 -11.03 2.34
N HIS A 251 13.82 -12.31 1.97
CA HIS A 251 14.85 -13.32 2.11
C HIS A 251 16.11 -12.98 1.30
N GLU A 252 15.97 -12.58 0.03
CA GLU A 252 17.08 -12.18 -0.83
C GLU A 252 17.83 -10.99 -0.25
N LYS A 253 17.09 -9.94 0.17
CA LYS A 253 17.67 -8.72 0.75
C LYS A 253 18.46 -9.01 2.02
N VAL A 254 17.87 -9.75 2.95
CA VAL A 254 18.56 -10.09 4.22
C VAL A 254 19.77 -11.00 3.96
N SER A 255 19.64 -11.97 3.05
CA SER A 255 20.77 -12.85 2.65
C SER A 255 21.92 -12.07 2.02
N GLU A 256 21.63 -11.05 1.22
CA GLU A 256 22.65 -10.17 0.64
C GLU A 256 23.39 -9.37 1.71
N GLU A 257 22.66 -8.80 2.68
CA GLU A 257 23.30 -8.08 3.80
C GLU A 257 24.16 -9.01 4.67
N VAL A 258 23.75 -10.27 4.87
CA VAL A 258 24.58 -11.30 5.54
C VAL A 258 25.85 -11.60 4.76
N LYS A 259 25.78 -11.68 3.42
CA LYS A 259 26.98 -11.87 2.57
C LYS A 259 27.94 -10.68 2.70
N LYS A 260 27.44 -9.45 2.59
CA LYS A 260 28.24 -8.24 2.73
C LYS A 260 28.92 -8.16 4.11
N LEU A 261 28.20 -8.52 5.17
CA LEU A 261 28.73 -8.54 6.53
C LEU A 261 29.89 -9.52 6.68
N ALA A 262 29.78 -10.71 6.05
CA ALA A 262 30.82 -11.75 6.11
C ALA A 262 32.07 -11.42 5.24
N HIS A 263 31.95 -10.53 4.27
CA HIS A 263 33.03 -10.15 3.36
C HIS A 263 33.43 -8.67 3.51
N SER A 264 33.27 -8.11 4.69
CA SER A 264 33.67 -6.74 4.97
C SER A 264 35.20 -6.58 4.89
N SER A 265 35.67 -5.48 4.32
CA SER A 265 37.10 -5.23 4.07
C SER A 265 37.91 -4.98 5.33
N ASP A 266 37.31 -4.36 6.31
CA ASP A 266 37.90 -3.97 7.58
C ASP A 266 36.85 -3.92 8.71
N ASP A 267 37.29 -3.69 9.93
CA ASP A 267 36.47 -3.68 11.14
C ASP A 267 35.42 -2.55 11.17
N ASN A 268 35.75 -1.38 10.61
CA ASN A 268 34.78 -0.30 10.50
C ASN A 268 33.70 -0.61 9.46
N ALA A 269 34.09 -1.16 8.30
CA ALA A 269 33.16 -1.61 7.27
C ALA A 269 32.25 -2.70 7.81
N GLN A 270 32.79 -3.65 8.60
CA GLN A 270 32.00 -4.69 9.24
C GLN A 270 30.95 -4.11 10.20
N PHE A 271 31.32 -3.13 11.01
CA PHE A 271 30.38 -2.46 11.91
C PHE A 271 29.29 -1.70 11.15
N MET A 272 29.64 -0.93 10.12
CA MET A 272 28.68 -0.23 9.28
C MET A 272 27.73 -1.18 8.60
N GLN A 273 28.22 -2.33 8.14
CA GLN A 273 27.40 -3.35 7.52
C GLN A 273 26.47 -4.06 8.53
N LEU A 274 26.94 -4.23 9.78
CA LEU A 274 26.07 -4.71 10.88
C LEU A 274 24.91 -3.76 11.12
N GLN A 275 25.14 -2.43 11.11
CA GLN A 275 24.08 -1.45 11.29
C GLN A 275 23.05 -1.51 10.12
N LYS A 276 23.53 -1.69 8.88
CA LYS A 276 22.66 -1.87 7.72
C LYS A 276 21.81 -3.13 7.85
N TYR A 277 22.42 -4.26 8.20
CA TYR A 277 21.69 -5.51 8.44
C TYR A 277 20.61 -5.30 9.51
N ASN A 278 20.96 -4.70 10.65
CA ASN A 278 20.04 -4.42 11.74
C ASN A 278 18.88 -3.51 11.31
N SER A 279 19.15 -2.50 10.49
CA SER A 279 18.13 -1.59 9.94
C SER A 279 17.16 -2.33 9.01
N VAL A 280 17.68 -3.22 8.16
CA VAL A 280 16.83 -4.04 7.28
C VAL A 280 15.92 -4.96 8.08
N VAL A 281 16.44 -5.64 9.11
CA VAL A 281 15.66 -6.51 10.00
C VAL A 281 14.60 -5.71 10.75
N ALA A 282 14.97 -4.55 11.31
CA ALA A 282 14.03 -3.67 12.01
C ALA A 282 12.90 -3.19 11.08
N GLY A 283 13.23 -2.75 9.87
CA GLY A 283 12.24 -2.30 8.89
C GLY A 283 11.28 -3.42 8.44
N LEU A 284 11.76 -4.66 8.34
CA LEU A 284 10.88 -5.79 8.07
C LEU A 284 9.92 -6.07 9.23
N HIS A 285 10.39 -6.03 10.47
CA HIS A 285 9.55 -6.20 11.65
C HIS A 285 8.49 -5.11 11.72
N GLU A 286 8.89 -3.84 11.56
CA GLU A 286 7.99 -2.69 11.58
C GLU A 286 6.89 -2.80 10.52
N TYR A 287 7.27 -3.09 9.28
CA TYR A 287 6.31 -3.15 8.18
C TYR A 287 5.31 -4.29 8.28
N TYR A 288 5.76 -5.48 8.73
CA TYR A 288 4.92 -6.67 8.76
C TYR A 288 4.29 -6.98 10.13
N CYS A 289 4.52 -6.15 11.16
CA CYS A 289 3.97 -6.36 12.51
C CYS A 289 2.45 -6.48 12.55
N ILE A 290 1.73 -5.85 11.63
CA ILE A 290 0.27 -5.90 11.50
C ILE A 290 -0.26 -7.23 10.94
N SER A 291 0.61 -8.10 10.41
CA SER A 291 0.20 -9.41 9.91
C SER A 291 -0.26 -10.31 11.03
N THR A 292 -1.38 -11.01 10.85
CA THR A 292 -1.91 -11.94 11.87
C THR A 292 -1.04 -13.19 12.05
N GLU A 293 -0.25 -13.55 11.03
CA GLU A 293 0.62 -14.73 11.02
C GLU A 293 2.12 -14.35 10.95
N VAL A 294 2.48 -13.16 11.42
CA VAL A 294 3.85 -12.64 11.39
C VAL A 294 4.85 -13.60 12.04
N SER A 295 4.48 -14.21 13.15
CA SER A 295 5.33 -15.20 13.86
C SER A 295 5.71 -16.38 12.98
N HIS A 296 4.75 -16.89 12.20
CA HIS A 296 4.98 -18.02 11.32
C HIS A 296 5.92 -17.62 10.15
N ASP A 297 5.66 -16.48 9.52
CA ASP A 297 6.43 -16.01 8.37
C ASP A 297 7.88 -15.70 8.78
N PHE A 298 8.07 -14.98 9.89
CA PHE A 298 9.41 -14.68 10.39
C PHE A 298 10.16 -15.87 10.95
N SER A 299 9.48 -16.85 11.55
CA SER A 299 10.14 -18.10 11.96
C SER A 299 10.74 -18.85 10.77
N ARG A 300 10.01 -18.91 9.67
CA ARG A 300 10.52 -19.52 8.42
C ARG A 300 11.71 -18.74 7.84
N LEU A 301 11.60 -17.41 7.81
CA LEU A 301 12.68 -16.54 7.32
C LEU A 301 13.93 -16.66 8.22
N ALA A 302 13.73 -16.58 9.53
CA ALA A 302 14.77 -16.70 10.53
C ALA A 302 15.53 -18.03 10.45
N PHE A 303 14.83 -19.13 10.22
CA PHE A 303 15.48 -20.45 10.09
C PHE A 303 16.55 -20.45 9.01
N SER A 304 16.21 -19.94 7.81
CA SER A 304 17.15 -19.86 6.70
C SER A 304 18.28 -18.85 6.95
N ILE A 305 17.94 -17.66 7.44
CA ILE A 305 18.92 -16.58 7.66
C ILE A 305 19.88 -16.93 8.80
N ASN A 306 19.40 -17.50 9.90
CA ASN A 306 20.25 -17.91 11.01
C ASN A 306 21.24 -19.02 10.61
N LYS A 307 20.82 -19.94 9.71
CA LYS A 307 21.73 -20.92 9.13
C LYS A 307 22.85 -20.24 8.31
N GLN A 308 22.48 -19.25 7.49
CA GLN A 308 23.49 -18.50 6.73
C GLN A 308 24.44 -17.71 7.61
N LEU A 309 23.94 -17.04 8.66
CA LEU A 309 24.75 -16.32 9.63
C LEU A 309 25.78 -17.22 10.30
N ARG A 310 25.34 -18.39 10.81
CA ARG A 310 26.21 -19.35 11.47
C ARG A 310 27.29 -19.90 10.53
N ASN A 311 26.93 -20.19 9.28
CA ASN A 311 27.87 -20.73 8.31
C ASN A 311 28.90 -19.69 7.84
N ARG A 312 28.52 -18.43 7.66
CA ARG A 312 29.37 -17.37 7.12
C ARG A 312 30.19 -16.65 8.18
N LEU A 313 29.64 -16.49 9.40
CA LEU A 313 30.28 -15.81 10.53
C LEU A 313 30.73 -16.79 11.61
N LYS A 314 31.16 -17.98 11.26
CA LYS A 314 31.53 -19.12 12.12
C LYS A 314 32.07 -18.71 13.51
N GLY A 315 33.35 -18.27 13.56
CA GLY A 315 34.04 -17.83 14.77
C GLY A 315 33.67 -16.42 15.26
N ASP A 316 33.16 -15.59 14.37
CA ASP A 316 32.95 -14.16 14.62
C ASP A 316 31.63 -13.85 15.31
N LEU A 317 30.70 -14.81 15.34
CA LEU A 317 29.39 -14.64 15.96
C LEU A 317 29.27 -15.46 17.24
N SER A 318 28.93 -14.81 18.37
CA SER A 318 28.64 -15.50 19.61
C SER A 318 27.29 -16.23 19.57
N LYS A 319 27.05 -17.17 20.49
CA LYS A 319 25.73 -17.82 20.66
C LYS A 319 24.60 -16.82 20.90
N LYS A 320 24.91 -15.68 21.55
CA LYS A 320 23.94 -14.59 21.83
C LYS A 320 23.80 -13.58 20.68
N GLY A 321 24.43 -13.81 19.53
CA GLY A 321 24.34 -12.94 18.35
C GLY A 321 25.20 -11.68 18.42
N GLN A 322 26.27 -11.68 19.21
CA GLN A 322 27.23 -10.58 19.25
C GLN A 322 28.44 -10.88 18.37
N LEU A 323 28.88 -9.92 17.55
CA LEU A 323 30.14 -10.02 16.85
C LEU A 323 31.29 -10.05 17.85
N ARG A 324 32.23 -10.99 17.67
CA ARG A 324 33.36 -11.21 18.58
C ARG A 324 34.57 -10.36 18.25
N ASN A 325 34.53 -9.60 17.16
CA ASN A 325 35.60 -8.70 16.76
C ASN A 325 36.02 -7.80 17.90
N GLY A 326 37.33 -7.86 18.27
CA GLY A 326 37.88 -7.13 19.43
C GLY A 326 37.77 -5.62 19.29
N PHE A 327 38.08 -5.08 18.11
CA PHE A 327 37.98 -3.68 17.80
C PHE A 327 36.54 -3.16 17.93
N ILE A 328 35.57 -3.89 17.36
CA ILE A 328 34.13 -3.53 17.46
C ILE A 328 33.66 -3.61 18.91
N LYS A 329 34.13 -4.58 19.66
CA LYS A 329 33.81 -4.73 21.08
C LYS A 329 34.32 -3.54 21.91
N GLU A 330 35.54 -3.15 21.70
CA GLU A 330 36.19 -2.05 22.44
C GLU A 330 35.58 -0.69 22.09
N LYS A 331 35.43 -0.41 20.79
CA LYS A 331 34.99 0.90 20.31
C LYS A 331 33.47 1.09 20.40
N TYR A 332 32.66 0.06 20.15
CA TYR A 332 31.20 0.17 19.98
C TYR A 332 30.37 -0.63 21.01
N GLY A 333 30.99 -1.42 21.85
CA GLY A 333 30.33 -2.10 22.97
C GLY A 333 29.07 -2.88 22.62
N ALA A 334 27.93 -2.49 23.19
CA ALA A 334 26.64 -3.16 22.99
C ALA A 334 26.09 -3.02 21.57
N SER A 335 26.52 -2.00 20.80
CA SER A 335 26.06 -1.77 19.42
C SER A 335 26.48 -2.87 18.44
N ARG A 336 27.35 -3.78 18.85
CA ARG A 336 27.75 -4.98 18.11
C ARG A 336 26.69 -6.10 18.07
N GLN A 337 25.55 -5.89 18.72
CA GLN A 337 24.48 -6.87 18.78
C GLN A 337 23.76 -6.97 17.43
N MET A 338 23.64 -8.17 16.90
CA MET A 338 22.82 -8.46 15.73
C MET A 338 21.35 -8.56 16.13
N ARG A 339 20.47 -8.01 15.30
CA ARG A 339 19.03 -8.24 15.41
C ARG A 339 18.67 -9.57 14.75
N PHE A 340 17.95 -10.41 15.46
CA PHE A 340 17.38 -11.62 14.91
C PHE A 340 15.95 -11.38 14.45
N LEU A 341 15.59 -12.04 13.36
CA LEU A 341 14.20 -12.15 12.96
C LEU A 341 13.46 -13.03 13.96
N HIS A 342 12.37 -12.54 14.51
CA HIS A 342 11.52 -13.27 15.45
C HIS A 342 10.05 -12.92 15.21
N GLY A 343 9.14 -13.79 15.68
CA GLY A 343 7.71 -13.65 15.41
C GLY A 343 6.97 -12.60 16.24
N ARG A 344 7.68 -11.92 17.15
CA ARG A 344 7.13 -10.80 17.93
C ARG A 344 8.09 -9.62 17.79
N PRO A 345 7.57 -8.43 17.47
CA PRO A 345 8.39 -7.22 17.43
C PRO A 345 8.95 -6.84 18.78
#